data_373f64979494f2c101eb7f5fcaa0a666
#
_entry.id   373f64979494f2c101eb7f5fcaa0a666
#
_cell.length_a   1.000
_cell.length_b   1.000
_cell.length_c   1.000
_cell.angle_alpha   90.00
_cell.angle_beta   90.00
_cell.angle_gamma   90.00
#
_symmetry.space_group_name_H-M   'P 1'
#
loop_
_entity.id
_entity.type
_entity.pdbx_description
1 polymer ?
#
loop_
_entity_poly.entity_id
_entity_poly.type
_entity_poly.pdbx_seq_one_letter_code
_entity_poly.pdbx_strand_id
1 'polypeptide(L)'
;LEKPMTESVSEAKELNVIAKKSRCIFQIGHLEQFNPAIRKLKSQLKAPEFIEVHRLCKFNPRAIDVDVVLDLMIHDIDIVLSLIDKNIKKISVSGKKVITNLIDIANVRIEFEDNVVANLTASRISTKNERKMRIFLKNAYFSVDFMSNELKRLMKNKNNSFKTTSFQFKKSDSLNEEIKNFINTCYGREKS
;
A
#
# COMPACT_ATOMS: atom_id res chain seq x y z
N LEU A 1 -3.58 -0.71 16.93
CA LEU A 1 -2.32 -1.45 16.96
C LEU A 1 -1.45 -1.02 15.79
N GLU A 2 -0.15 -0.77 16.02
CA GLU A 2 0.80 -0.46 14.95
C GLU A 2 1.13 -1.67 14.06
N LYS A 3 1.58 -1.39 12.83
CA LYS A 3 2.08 -2.42 11.91
C LYS A 3 3.52 -2.86 12.31
N PRO A 4 3.91 -4.12 12.06
CA PRO A 4 3.06 -5.23 11.64
C PRO A 4 2.11 -5.68 12.76
N MET A 5 0.94 -6.19 12.40
CA MET A 5 -0.02 -6.70 13.39
C MET A 5 0.61 -7.72 14.33
N THR A 6 1.41 -8.64 13.79
CA THR A 6 2.16 -9.71 14.49
C THR A 6 3.30 -10.18 13.60
N GLU A 7 4.20 -10.98 14.15
CA GLU A 7 5.26 -11.65 13.39
C GLU A 7 4.77 -12.89 12.63
N SER A 8 3.72 -13.54 13.13
CA SER A 8 3.18 -14.76 12.54
C SER A 8 1.69 -14.68 12.21
N VAL A 9 1.26 -15.46 11.21
CA VAL A 9 -0.16 -15.58 10.84
C VAL A 9 -1.00 -16.22 11.94
N SER A 10 -0.44 -17.14 12.75
CA SER A 10 -1.13 -17.77 13.87
C SER A 10 -1.51 -16.75 14.93
N GLU A 11 -0.57 -15.90 15.34
CA GLU A 11 -0.82 -14.81 16.30
C GLU A 11 -1.85 -13.80 15.77
N ALA A 12 -1.77 -13.44 14.47
CA ALA A 12 -2.75 -12.56 13.85
C ALA A 12 -4.17 -13.15 13.89
N LYS A 13 -4.31 -14.44 13.65
CA LYS A 13 -5.62 -15.15 13.79
C LYS A 13 -6.13 -15.15 15.22
N GLU A 14 -5.25 -15.38 16.19
CA GLU A 14 -5.60 -15.36 17.61
C GLU A 14 -6.08 -13.97 18.05
N LEU A 15 -5.34 -12.90 17.70
CA LEU A 15 -5.76 -11.52 17.98
C LEU A 15 -7.13 -11.19 17.37
N ASN A 16 -7.38 -11.62 16.13
CA ASN A 16 -8.69 -11.43 15.50
C ASN A 16 -9.82 -12.16 16.26
N VAL A 17 -9.55 -13.35 16.78
CA VAL A 17 -10.52 -14.10 17.60
C VAL A 17 -10.80 -13.38 18.91
N ILE A 18 -9.74 -12.88 19.58
CA ILE A 18 -9.85 -12.12 20.84
C ILE A 18 -10.66 -10.84 20.60
N ALA A 19 -10.32 -10.07 19.58
CA ALA A 19 -11.01 -8.81 19.25
C ALA A 19 -12.51 -9.04 18.97
N LYS A 20 -12.85 -10.08 18.22
CA LYS A 20 -14.25 -10.46 17.97
C LYS A 20 -15.00 -10.87 19.25
N LYS A 21 -14.37 -11.65 20.12
CA LYS A 21 -14.98 -12.09 21.40
C LYS A 21 -15.21 -10.94 22.37
N SER A 22 -14.26 -10.02 22.46
CA SER A 22 -14.34 -8.85 23.33
C SER A 22 -15.27 -7.74 22.81
N ARG A 23 -15.77 -7.87 21.57
CA ARG A 23 -16.58 -6.84 20.88
C ARG A 23 -15.91 -5.47 20.82
N CYS A 24 -14.58 -5.44 20.89
CA CYS A 24 -13.80 -4.23 20.76
C CYS A 24 -13.58 -3.86 19.28
N ILE A 25 -13.56 -2.58 18.99
CA ILE A 25 -13.10 -2.08 17.70
C ILE A 25 -11.58 -2.27 17.65
N PHE A 26 -11.12 -3.01 16.65
CA PHE A 26 -9.73 -3.35 16.45
C PHE A 26 -9.28 -2.89 15.06
N GLN A 27 -8.32 -1.98 15.03
CA GLN A 27 -7.79 -1.39 13.79
C GLN A 27 -6.26 -1.50 13.78
N ILE A 28 -5.70 -1.79 12.62
CA ILE A 28 -4.25 -1.81 12.39
C ILE A 28 -3.81 -0.48 11.79
N GLY A 29 -2.69 0.05 12.28
CA GLY A 29 -2.12 1.33 11.88
C GLY A 29 -1.50 1.32 10.49
N HIS A 30 -2.32 1.43 9.45
CA HIS A 30 -1.90 1.56 8.06
C HIS A 30 -1.95 3.03 7.60
N LEU A 31 -0.99 3.84 8.03
CA LEU A 31 -0.92 5.29 7.81
C LEU A 31 -1.05 5.71 6.35
N GLU A 32 -0.58 4.90 5.40
CA GLU A 32 -0.62 5.22 3.97
C GLU A 32 -2.06 5.25 3.40
N GLN A 33 -3.04 4.63 4.06
CA GLN A 33 -4.46 4.76 3.70
C GLN A 33 -4.96 6.21 3.87
N PHE A 34 -4.35 6.97 4.76
CA PHE A 34 -4.68 8.37 5.08
C PHE A 34 -3.86 9.38 4.28
N ASN A 35 -2.97 8.91 3.42
CA ASN A 35 -2.20 9.75 2.50
C ASN A 35 -3.15 10.46 1.52
N PRO A 36 -3.08 11.81 1.38
CA PRO A 36 -4.02 12.55 0.53
C PRO A 36 -3.95 12.15 -0.94
N ALA A 37 -2.78 11.73 -1.44
CA ALA A 37 -2.64 11.24 -2.81
C ALA A 37 -3.38 9.91 -3.00
N ILE A 38 -3.34 9.00 -2.01
CA ILE A 38 -4.08 7.73 -2.02
C ILE A 38 -5.58 7.97 -1.90
N ARG A 39 -6.02 8.84 -0.99
CA ARG A 39 -7.44 9.22 -0.87
C ARG A 39 -7.97 9.81 -2.19
N LYS A 40 -7.20 10.69 -2.82
CA LYS A 40 -7.55 11.27 -4.12
C LYS A 40 -7.57 10.23 -5.23
N LEU A 41 -6.59 9.31 -5.26
CA LEU A 41 -6.56 8.20 -6.18
C LEU A 41 -7.83 7.34 -6.05
N LYS A 42 -8.17 6.89 -4.84
CA LYS A 42 -9.37 6.09 -4.56
C LYS A 42 -10.64 6.76 -5.05
N SER A 43 -10.78 8.07 -4.91
CA SER A 43 -11.96 8.81 -5.37
C SER A 43 -12.11 8.87 -6.91
N GLN A 44 -11.06 8.52 -7.66
CA GLN A 44 -11.04 8.59 -9.13
C GLN A 44 -10.81 7.23 -9.81
N LEU A 45 -10.31 6.26 -9.05
CA LEU A 45 -10.01 4.93 -9.57
C LEU A 45 -11.31 4.14 -9.77
N LYS A 46 -11.43 3.47 -10.92
CA LYS A 46 -12.59 2.63 -11.21
C LYS A 46 -12.23 1.15 -11.24
N ALA A 47 -11.48 0.72 -12.24
CA ALA A 47 -11.15 -0.69 -12.43
C ALA A 47 -9.66 -0.78 -12.83
N PRO A 48 -8.75 -0.95 -11.88
CA PRO A 48 -7.34 -1.16 -12.21
C PRO A 48 -7.18 -2.50 -12.93
N GLU A 49 -6.34 -2.51 -13.97
CA GLU A 49 -5.97 -3.74 -14.70
C GLU A 49 -4.57 -4.20 -14.31
N PHE A 50 -3.69 -3.24 -14.02
CA PHE A 50 -2.32 -3.53 -13.62
C PHE A 50 -1.82 -2.48 -12.63
N ILE A 51 -1.14 -2.94 -11.56
CA ILE A 51 -0.49 -2.07 -10.56
C ILE A 51 0.99 -2.44 -10.47
N GLU A 52 1.85 -1.45 -10.47
CA GLU A 52 3.28 -1.58 -10.24
C GLU A 52 3.70 -0.70 -9.07
N VAL A 53 4.43 -1.28 -8.11
CA VAL A 53 4.87 -0.56 -6.91
C VAL A 53 6.37 -0.77 -6.69
N HIS A 54 7.08 0.33 -6.46
CA HIS A 54 8.47 0.33 -6.05
C HIS A 54 8.63 1.08 -4.73
N ARG A 55 9.11 0.39 -3.72
CA ARG A 55 9.50 0.96 -2.41
C ARG A 55 10.95 0.60 -2.12
N LEU A 56 11.82 1.51 -2.50
CA LEU A 56 13.26 1.34 -2.41
C LEU A 56 13.82 2.35 -1.41
N CYS A 57 14.68 1.90 -0.50
CA CYS A 57 15.39 2.80 0.40
C CYS A 57 16.87 2.44 0.48
N LYS A 58 17.68 3.42 0.85
CA LYS A 58 19.07 3.21 1.23
C LYS A 58 19.14 2.39 2.51
N PHE A 59 20.19 1.59 2.64
CA PHE A 59 20.38 0.79 3.83
C PHE A 59 20.47 1.65 5.10
N ASN A 60 19.69 1.26 6.11
CA ASN A 60 19.69 1.88 7.43
C ASN A 60 19.82 0.78 8.49
N PRO A 61 20.92 0.74 9.27
CA PRO A 61 21.16 -0.32 10.24
C PRO A 61 20.17 -0.35 11.43
N ARG A 62 19.32 0.67 11.58
CA ARG A 62 18.30 0.73 12.64
C ARG A 62 17.02 -0.05 12.35
N ALA A 63 16.82 -0.52 11.12
CA ALA A 63 15.59 -1.18 10.68
C ALA A 63 15.88 -2.59 10.16
N ILE A 64 16.54 -3.41 10.97
CA ILE A 64 16.97 -4.77 10.61
C ILE A 64 16.33 -5.87 11.49
N ASP A 65 15.33 -5.52 12.30
CA ASP A 65 14.69 -6.47 13.22
C ASP A 65 13.69 -7.39 12.50
N VAL A 66 13.14 -6.94 11.39
CA VAL A 66 12.20 -7.68 10.55
C VAL A 66 12.63 -7.65 9.08
N ASP A 67 12.10 -8.56 8.26
CA ASP A 67 12.37 -8.57 6.82
C ASP A 67 11.74 -7.38 6.08
N VAL A 68 12.17 -7.17 4.84
CA VAL A 68 11.71 -6.04 4.02
C VAL A 68 10.22 -6.10 3.69
N VAL A 69 9.59 -7.26 3.78
CA VAL A 69 8.15 -7.41 3.52
C VAL A 69 7.36 -6.80 4.66
N LEU A 70 7.68 -7.17 5.91
CA LEU A 70 7.01 -6.66 7.11
C LEU A 70 7.39 -5.21 7.43
N ASP A 71 8.61 -4.77 7.04
CA ASP A 71 9.01 -3.38 7.26
C ASP A 71 8.43 -2.42 6.21
N LEU A 72 8.64 -2.73 4.92
CA LEU A 72 8.37 -1.81 3.81
C LEU A 72 7.17 -2.22 2.96
N MET A 73 7.15 -3.47 2.44
CA MET A 73 6.16 -3.90 1.46
C MET A 73 4.74 -3.97 2.02
N ILE A 74 4.58 -4.19 3.31
CA ILE A 74 3.28 -4.28 3.99
C ILE A 74 2.38 -3.07 3.71
N HIS A 75 2.97 -1.87 3.62
CA HIS A 75 2.22 -0.65 3.28
C HIS A 75 1.65 -0.69 1.87
N ASP A 76 2.42 -1.23 0.94
CA ASP A 76 2.05 -1.31 -0.47
C ASP A 76 1.04 -2.43 -0.71
N ILE A 77 1.19 -3.56 0.00
CA ILE A 77 0.22 -4.66 0.01
C ILE A 77 -1.13 -4.15 0.49
N ASP A 78 -1.16 -3.43 1.60
CA ASP A 78 -2.38 -2.86 2.17
C ASP A 78 -3.08 -1.91 1.17
N ILE A 79 -2.33 -1.00 0.54
CA ILE A 79 -2.90 -0.11 -0.49
C ILE A 79 -3.45 -0.93 -1.66
N VAL A 80 -2.68 -1.87 -2.22
CA VAL A 80 -3.10 -2.69 -3.36
C VAL A 80 -4.39 -3.44 -3.06
N LEU A 81 -4.48 -4.09 -1.89
CA LEU A 81 -5.69 -4.80 -1.47
C LEU A 81 -6.88 -3.87 -1.28
N SER A 82 -6.66 -2.62 -0.90
CA SER A 82 -7.72 -1.62 -0.76
C SER A 82 -8.19 -1.02 -2.10
N LEU A 83 -7.39 -1.15 -3.18
CA LEU A 83 -7.71 -0.66 -4.52
C LEU A 83 -8.35 -1.73 -5.42
N ILE A 84 -8.15 -3.01 -5.10
CA ILE A 84 -8.62 -4.15 -5.90
C ILE A 84 -9.61 -4.96 -5.07
N ASP A 85 -10.90 -4.80 -5.37
CA ASP A 85 -12.00 -5.57 -4.74
C ASP A 85 -12.22 -6.89 -5.51
N LYS A 86 -11.21 -7.78 -5.47
CA LYS A 86 -11.22 -9.08 -6.15
C LYS A 86 -10.42 -10.10 -5.33
N ASN A 87 -10.80 -11.39 -5.45
CA ASN A 87 -10.07 -12.45 -4.80
C ASN A 87 -8.68 -12.64 -5.42
N ILE A 88 -7.72 -13.02 -4.57
CA ILE A 88 -6.39 -13.40 -5.01
C ILE A 88 -6.44 -14.80 -5.62
N LYS A 89 -5.98 -14.95 -6.85
CA LYS A 89 -5.88 -16.22 -7.56
C LYS A 89 -4.52 -16.89 -7.36
N LYS A 90 -3.43 -16.10 -7.37
CA LYS A 90 -2.07 -16.60 -7.26
C LYS A 90 -1.13 -15.55 -6.69
N ILE A 91 -0.15 -16.01 -5.91
CA ILE A 91 0.96 -15.18 -5.44
C ILE A 91 2.27 -15.85 -5.84
N SER A 92 3.15 -15.10 -6.50
CA SER A 92 4.50 -15.52 -6.84
C SER A 92 5.50 -14.59 -6.16
N VAL A 93 6.48 -15.16 -5.45
CA VAL A 93 7.38 -14.39 -4.58
C VAL A 93 8.84 -14.76 -4.87
N SER A 94 9.70 -13.75 -4.87
CA SER A 94 11.15 -13.91 -4.83
C SER A 94 11.75 -12.96 -3.80
N GLY A 95 12.61 -13.46 -2.93
CA GLY A 95 13.31 -12.67 -1.92
C GLY A 95 14.75 -13.07 -1.78
N LYS A 96 15.62 -12.14 -1.41
CA LYS A 96 17.06 -12.39 -1.21
C LYS A 96 17.59 -11.68 0.02
N LYS A 97 18.43 -12.37 0.76
CA LYS A 97 19.33 -11.85 1.78
C LYS A 97 20.59 -11.36 1.07
N VAL A 98 20.99 -10.13 1.26
CA VAL A 98 22.15 -9.53 0.55
C VAL A 98 23.15 -8.95 1.53
N ILE A 99 22.71 -8.15 2.50
CA ILE A 99 23.57 -7.50 3.50
C ILE A 99 23.25 -8.03 4.89
N THR A 100 21.99 -8.36 5.17
CA THR A 100 21.54 -8.85 6.48
C THR A 100 21.23 -10.35 6.46
N ASN A 101 20.97 -10.93 7.64
CA ASN A 101 20.48 -12.31 7.76
C ASN A 101 18.98 -12.47 7.44
N LEU A 102 18.29 -11.37 7.16
CA LEU A 102 16.88 -11.31 6.76
C LEU A 102 16.75 -11.01 5.26
N ILE A 103 15.53 -11.05 4.73
CA ILE A 103 15.29 -10.68 3.35
C ILE A 103 15.42 -9.16 3.19
N ASP A 104 16.38 -8.71 2.37
CA ASP A 104 16.72 -7.32 2.12
C ASP A 104 16.05 -6.75 0.86
N ILE A 105 15.71 -7.63 -0.08
CA ILE A 105 14.95 -7.31 -1.29
C ILE A 105 13.91 -8.39 -1.54
N ALA A 106 12.69 -7.97 -1.85
CA ALA A 106 11.60 -8.85 -2.24
C ALA A 106 10.87 -8.32 -3.48
N ASN A 107 10.49 -9.25 -4.35
CA ASN A 107 9.59 -9.00 -5.47
C ASN A 107 8.40 -9.94 -5.34
N VAL A 108 7.20 -9.39 -5.44
CA VAL A 108 5.93 -10.10 -5.30
C VAL A 108 5.05 -9.77 -6.49
N ARG A 109 4.52 -10.81 -7.13
CA ARG A 109 3.47 -10.72 -8.13
C ARG A 109 2.20 -11.32 -7.57
N ILE A 110 1.14 -10.53 -7.48
CA ILE A 110 -0.20 -10.94 -7.06
C ILE A 110 -1.09 -10.94 -8.30
N GLU A 111 -1.67 -12.08 -8.61
CA GLU A 111 -2.66 -12.24 -9.66
C GLU A 111 -4.05 -12.37 -9.02
N PHE A 112 -4.95 -11.50 -9.39
CA PHE A 112 -6.34 -11.48 -8.94
C PHE A 112 -7.24 -12.11 -10.01
N GLU A 113 -8.51 -12.30 -9.67
CA GLU A 113 -9.54 -12.64 -10.64
C GLU A 113 -9.63 -11.58 -11.75
N ASP A 114 -10.23 -11.92 -12.89
CA ASP A 114 -10.35 -11.08 -14.09
C ASP A 114 -9.01 -10.56 -14.64
N ASN A 115 -7.93 -11.32 -14.44
CA ASN A 115 -6.58 -11.03 -14.92
C ASN A 115 -5.98 -9.70 -14.41
N VAL A 116 -6.47 -9.16 -13.30
CA VAL A 116 -5.85 -8.02 -12.65
C VAL A 116 -4.56 -8.46 -11.97
N VAL A 117 -3.51 -7.67 -12.10
CA VAL A 117 -2.17 -8.01 -11.60
C VAL A 117 -1.56 -6.85 -10.82
N ALA A 118 -0.91 -7.16 -9.70
CA ALA A 118 -0.05 -6.23 -8.99
C ALA A 118 1.37 -6.80 -8.87
N ASN A 119 2.37 -6.00 -9.27
CA ASN A 119 3.79 -6.28 -9.05
C ASN A 119 4.34 -5.31 -8.01
N LEU A 120 4.91 -5.84 -6.93
CA LEU A 120 5.48 -5.06 -5.85
C LEU A 120 6.97 -5.40 -5.68
N THR A 121 7.80 -4.38 -5.58
CA THR A 121 9.22 -4.51 -5.29
C THR A 121 9.56 -3.65 -4.09
N ALA A 122 10.09 -4.28 -3.03
CA ALA A 122 10.60 -3.58 -1.86
C ALA A 122 12.09 -3.93 -1.67
N SER A 123 12.91 -2.93 -1.39
CA SER A 123 14.34 -3.11 -1.13
C SER A 123 14.82 -2.11 -0.08
N ARG A 124 15.60 -2.59 0.90
CA ARG A 124 16.32 -1.75 1.88
C ARG A 124 17.79 -1.52 1.50
N ILE A 125 18.22 -1.94 0.32
CA ILE A 125 19.61 -1.91 -0.15
C ILE A 125 19.77 -1.18 -1.49
N SER A 126 18.97 -0.17 -1.72
CA SER A 126 19.04 0.65 -2.95
C SER A 126 20.03 1.81 -2.80
N THR A 127 20.57 2.28 -3.93
CA THR A 127 21.41 3.50 -3.98
C THR A 127 20.59 4.79 -3.86
N LYS A 128 19.27 4.72 -4.09
CA LYS A 128 18.33 5.85 -4.01
C LYS A 128 17.09 5.47 -3.20
N ASN A 129 16.42 6.49 -2.66
CA ASN A 129 15.08 6.32 -2.12
C ASN A 129 14.07 6.50 -3.26
N GLU A 130 13.10 5.59 -3.36
CA GLU A 130 11.98 5.67 -4.29
C GLU A 130 10.74 5.06 -3.64
N ARG A 131 9.62 5.78 -3.69
CA ARG A 131 8.33 5.29 -3.25
C ARG A 131 7.30 5.68 -4.29
N LYS A 132 7.05 4.79 -5.25
CA LYS A 132 6.16 5.05 -6.38
C LYS A 132 5.18 3.92 -6.61
N MET A 133 3.95 4.31 -6.94
CA MET A 133 2.91 3.38 -7.39
C MET A 133 2.38 3.85 -8.74
N ARG A 134 2.27 2.94 -9.69
CA ARG A 134 1.73 3.17 -11.03
C ARG A 134 0.54 2.27 -11.24
N ILE A 135 -0.56 2.82 -11.70
CA ILE A 135 -1.81 2.11 -11.90
C ILE A 135 -2.27 2.32 -13.34
N PHE A 136 -2.51 1.22 -14.01
CA PHE A 136 -2.91 1.18 -15.41
C PHE A 136 -4.34 0.69 -15.51
N LEU A 137 -5.16 1.44 -16.24
CA LEU A 137 -6.55 1.13 -16.54
C LEU A 137 -6.76 1.24 -18.05
N LYS A 138 -7.86 0.72 -18.56
CA LYS A 138 -8.26 1.01 -19.93
C LYS A 138 -8.43 2.53 -20.13
N ASN A 139 -7.63 3.13 -21.02
CA ASN A 139 -7.63 4.56 -21.35
C ASN A 139 -7.19 5.54 -20.24
N ALA A 140 -6.62 5.06 -19.14
CA ALA A 140 -6.10 5.92 -18.08
C ALA A 140 -4.84 5.33 -17.41
N TYR A 141 -4.01 6.21 -16.91
CA TYR A 141 -2.83 5.89 -16.13
C TYR A 141 -2.74 6.85 -14.94
N PHE A 142 -2.41 6.30 -13.78
CA PHE A 142 -2.12 7.07 -12.57
C PHE A 142 -0.70 6.77 -12.08
N SER A 143 -0.03 7.79 -11.56
CA SER A 143 1.25 7.65 -10.88
C SER A 143 1.22 8.41 -9.57
N VAL A 144 1.42 7.71 -8.46
CA VAL A 144 1.61 8.30 -7.13
C VAL A 144 3.09 8.30 -6.82
N ASP A 145 3.63 9.45 -6.47
CA ASP A 145 4.95 9.60 -5.89
C ASP A 145 4.79 10.01 -4.42
N PHE A 146 5.07 9.07 -3.51
CA PHE A 146 4.91 9.29 -2.07
C PHE A 146 6.02 10.18 -1.48
N MET A 147 7.16 10.32 -2.17
CA MET A 147 8.26 11.18 -1.71
C MET A 147 7.92 12.65 -1.94
N SER A 148 7.36 12.96 -3.10
CA SER A 148 6.95 14.32 -3.46
C SER A 148 5.50 14.64 -3.13
N ASN A 149 4.71 13.69 -2.61
CA ASN A 149 3.27 13.79 -2.39
C ASN A 149 2.50 14.24 -3.63
N GLU A 150 2.79 13.62 -4.77
CA GLU A 150 2.21 13.97 -6.06
C GLU A 150 1.38 12.81 -6.62
N LEU A 151 0.21 13.13 -7.18
CA LEU A 151 -0.58 12.23 -8.01
C LEU A 151 -0.66 12.79 -9.42
N LYS A 152 -0.15 12.06 -10.40
CA LYS A 152 -0.32 12.34 -11.83
C LYS A 152 -1.38 11.43 -12.41
N ARG A 153 -2.23 11.99 -13.26
CA ARG A 153 -3.24 11.25 -14.02
C ARG A 153 -3.09 11.57 -15.50
N LEU A 154 -2.94 10.53 -16.32
CA LEU A 154 -3.01 10.61 -17.78
C LEU A 154 -4.31 9.95 -18.24
N MET A 155 -5.11 10.64 -19.02
CA MET A 155 -6.36 10.12 -19.59
C MET A 155 -6.40 10.32 -21.09
N LYS A 156 -6.91 9.31 -21.81
CA LYS A 156 -7.21 9.40 -23.23
C LYS A 156 -8.54 10.10 -23.44
N ASN A 157 -8.56 11.14 -24.27
CA ASN A 157 -9.75 11.89 -24.66
C ASN A 157 -10.48 11.21 -25.85
N LYS A 158 -11.69 11.66 -26.13
CA LYS A 158 -12.52 11.17 -27.24
C LYS A 158 -11.85 11.32 -28.63
N ASN A 159 -11.04 12.34 -28.82
CA ASN A 159 -10.27 12.60 -30.04
C ASN A 159 -8.89 11.94 -30.09
N ASN A 160 -8.67 10.87 -29.30
CA ASN A 160 -7.41 10.14 -29.16
C ASN A 160 -6.22 10.96 -28.61
N SER A 161 -6.41 12.20 -28.19
CA SER A 161 -5.38 12.97 -27.47
C SER A 161 -5.29 12.54 -26.02
N PHE A 162 -4.16 12.87 -25.37
CA PHE A 162 -3.94 12.58 -23.97
C PHE A 162 -3.92 13.87 -23.15
N LYS A 163 -4.61 13.85 -22.01
CA LYS A 163 -4.59 14.94 -21.02
C LYS A 163 -3.90 14.48 -19.75
N THR A 164 -2.84 15.18 -19.39
CA THR A 164 -2.16 15.00 -18.10
C THR A 164 -2.72 16.00 -17.09
N THR A 165 -2.98 15.53 -15.89
CA THR A 165 -3.37 16.36 -14.73
C THR A 165 -2.47 15.97 -13.57
N SER A 166 -1.86 16.94 -12.89
CA SER A 166 -1.07 16.73 -11.68
C SER A 166 -1.77 17.34 -10.48
N PHE A 167 -1.74 16.63 -9.37
CA PHE A 167 -2.25 17.06 -8.07
C PHE A 167 -1.08 17.01 -7.09
N GLN A 168 -0.71 18.16 -6.56
CA GLN A 168 0.31 18.29 -5.52
C GLN A 168 -0.36 18.44 -4.17
N PHE A 169 0.06 17.65 -3.19
CA PHE A 169 -0.49 17.68 -1.84
C PHE A 169 0.55 18.19 -0.85
N LYS A 170 0.10 18.99 0.10
CA LYS A 170 0.91 19.34 1.26
C LYS A 170 1.13 18.09 2.10
N LYS A 171 2.26 18.02 2.80
CA LYS A 171 2.51 16.98 3.79
C LYS A 171 1.38 17.01 4.82
N SER A 172 0.59 15.94 4.89
CA SER A 172 -0.49 15.81 5.87
C SER A 172 0.01 15.04 7.08
N ASP A 173 -0.63 15.26 8.20
CA ASP A 173 -0.46 14.43 9.38
C ASP A 173 -1.38 13.20 9.26
N SER A 174 -0.90 12.19 8.55
CA SER A 174 -1.64 10.94 8.34
C SER A 174 -1.94 10.22 9.66
N LEU A 175 -1.08 10.38 10.68
CA LEU A 175 -1.31 9.79 12.00
C LEU A 175 -2.51 10.43 12.69
N ASN A 176 -2.61 11.77 12.65
CA ASN A 176 -3.76 12.47 13.21
C ASN A 176 -5.06 12.07 12.48
N GLU A 177 -5.02 11.91 11.16
CA GLU A 177 -6.18 11.47 10.37
C GLU A 177 -6.58 10.02 10.69
N GLU A 178 -5.63 9.14 10.94
CA GLU A 178 -5.87 7.77 11.38
C GLU A 178 -6.53 7.74 12.76
N ILE A 179 -5.98 8.49 13.73
CA ILE A 179 -6.53 8.58 15.09
C ILE A 179 -7.97 9.13 15.05
N LYS A 180 -8.22 10.17 14.27
CA LYS A 180 -9.58 10.70 14.08
C LYS A 180 -10.53 9.67 13.49
N ASN A 181 -10.10 8.92 12.46
CA ASN A 181 -10.89 7.86 11.87
C ASN A 181 -11.21 6.78 12.90
N PHE A 182 -10.23 6.33 13.69
CA PHE A 182 -10.44 5.36 14.75
C PHE A 182 -11.47 5.85 15.78
N ILE A 183 -11.30 7.09 16.26
CA ILE A 183 -12.25 7.70 17.21
C ILE A 183 -13.66 7.77 16.60
N ASN A 184 -13.80 8.21 15.36
CA ASN A 184 -15.08 8.27 14.66
C ASN A 184 -15.73 6.89 14.49
N THR A 185 -14.91 5.86 14.24
CA THR A 185 -15.37 4.46 14.18
C THR A 185 -15.89 4.00 15.55
N CYS A 186 -15.20 4.36 16.63
CA CYS A 186 -15.67 4.06 18.01
C CYS A 186 -17.01 4.72 18.33
N TYR A 187 -17.29 5.88 17.77
CA TYR A 187 -18.60 6.55 17.90
C TYR A 187 -19.64 6.11 16.86
N GLY A 188 -19.33 5.14 16.01
CA GLY A 188 -20.23 4.67 14.95
C GLY A 188 -20.48 5.67 13.82
N ARG A 189 -19.60 6.69 13.68
CA ARG A 189 -19.70 7.73 12.66
C ARG A 189 -19.02 7.34 11.34
N GLU A 190 -18.09 6.42 11.38
CA GLU A 190 -17.35 5.90 10.23
C GLU A 190 -17.22 4.37 10.35
N LYS A 191 -16.90 3.71 9.23
CA LYS A 191 -16.55 2.28 9.23
C LYS A 191 -15.03 2.13 9.37
N SER A 192 -14.60 1.10 10.07
CA SER A 192 -13.19 0.72 10.17
C SER A 192 -12.66 0.19 8.84
#